data_28ce894abd1c3da7b52ea3842d77a837
#
_entry.id   28ce894abd1c3da7b52ea3842d77a837
#
_cell.length_a   1.000
_cell.length_b   1.000
_cell.length_c   1.000
_cell.angle_alpha   90.00
_cell.angle_beta   90.00
_cell.angle_gamma   90.00
#
_symmetry.space_group_name_H-M   'P 1'
#
loop_
_entity.id
_entity.type
_entity.pdbx_description
1 polymer ?
#
loop_
_entity_poly.entity_id
_entity_poly.type
_entity_poly.pdbx_seq_one_letter_code
_entity_poly.pdbx_strand_id
1 'polypeptide(L)'
;MARGVIGKLPVVYDPVARRVVVENSAEFVETQIRQKLDELAHGKPLHLILSVDLERKSRTLPQNRMMWALLTIMADHYNGGRTGGITPEDCYTEMLEQYGAAFDYLEVPVGAVPILRKSYRLVHVVELLDNNRCTVKCSQGSSTFNTQQMGQLIDGIFDRLAEMGVNDPNVTAYWQEWQEVPKK
;
A
#
# COMPACT_ATOMS: atom_id res chain seq x y z
N MET A 1 24.77 8.40 1.25
CA MET A 1 24.65 7.75 -0.07
C MET A 1 23.17 7.70 -0.42
N ALA A 2 22.76 8.32 -1.51
CA ALA A 2 21.39 8.25 -1.99
C ALA A 2 21.13 6.85 -2.57
N ARG A 3 20.16 6.12 -2.02
CA ARG A 3 19.70 4.84 -2.57
C ARG A 3 18.66 5.15 -3.63
N GLY A 4 19.00 4.99 -4.90
CA GLY A 4 18.06 5.14 -6.02
C GLY A 4 17.80 3.79 -6.67
N VAL A 5 16.55 3.55 -7.10
CA VAL A 5 16.21 2.40 -7.94
C VAL A 5 16.55 2.77 -9.38
N ILE A 6 17.55 2.10 -9.97
CA ILE A 6 17.99 2.34 -11.35
C ILE A 6 17.05 1.67 -12.35
N GLY A 7 16.50 0.50 -11.98
CA GLY A 7 15.54 -0.25 -12.78
C GLY A 7 15.09 -1.52 -12.07
N LYS A 8 14.05 -2.16 -12.61
CA LYS A 8 13.56 -3.47 -12.17
C LYS A 8 13.71 -4.44 -13.33
N LEU A 9 14.38 -5.55 -13.11
CA LEU A 9 14.49 -6.67 -14.05
C LEU A 9 13.73 -7.86 -13.49
N PRO A 10 12.93 -8.57 -14.29
CA PRO A 10 12.29 -9.78 -13.86
C PRO A 10 13.35 -10.86 -13.61
N VAL A 11 13.29 -11.46 -12.43
CA VAL A 11 14.25 -12.46 -12.00
C VAL A 11 13.48 -13.71 -11.57
N VAL A 12 13.84 -14.87 -12.11
CA VAL A 12 13.22 -16.15 -11.78
C VAL A 12 14.23 -17.03 -11.06
N TYR A 13 13.81 -17.65 -9.97
CA TYR A 13 14.59 -18.69 -9.33
C TYR A 13 14.26 -20.06 -9.93
N ASP A 14 15.23 -20.71 -10.53
CA ASP A 14 15.14 -22.09 -11.01
C ASP A 14 15.49 -23.03 -9.84
N PRO A 15 14.53 -23.75 -9.24
CA PRO A 15 14.77 -24.61 -8.10
C PRO A 15 15.53 -25.89 -8.47
N VAL A 16 15.51 -26.31 -9.74
CA VAL A 16 16.20 -27.50 -10.23
C VAL A 16 17.68 -27.19 -10.41
N ALA A 17 17.99 -26.12 -11.11
CA ALA A 17 19.38 -25.70 -11.34
C ALA A 17 19.95 -24.89 -10.15
N ARG A 18 19.14 -24.57 -9.13
CA ARG A 18 19.50 -23.74 -7.97
C ARG A 18 20.17 -22.42 -8.35
N ARG A 19 19.66 -21.77 -9.39
CA ARG A 19 20.22 -20.51 -9.90
C ARG A 19 19.13 -19.46 -10.08
N VAL A 20 19.56 -18.21 -10.00
CA VAL A 20 18.74 -17.06 -10.33
C VAL A 20 18.99 -16.70 -11.79
N VAL A 21 17.92 -16.61 -12.57
CA VAL A 21 17.97 -16.28 -14.00
C VAL A 21 17.25 -14.96 -14.20
N VAL A 22 17.89 -14.02 -14.87
CA VAL A 22 17.22 -12.81 -15.33
C VAL A 22 16.44 -13.18 -16.58
N GLU A 23 15.10 -13.06 -16.52
CA GLU A 23 14.29 -13.27 -17.72
C GLU A 23 14.58 -12.20 -18.75
N ASN A 24 14.49 -12.57 -20.04
CA ASN A 24 14.71 -11.67 -21.17
C ASN A 24 13.89 -10.39 -21.00
N SER A 25 14.53 -9.37 -20.45
CA SER A 25 13.99 -8.04 -20.44
C SER A 25 13.94 -7.53 -21.87
N ALA A 26 12.86 -6.84 -22.22
CA ALA A 26 12.81 -6.19 -23.51
C ALA A 26 14.09 -5.34 -23.68
N GLU A 27 14.77 -5.44 -24.82
CA GLU A 27 16.01 -4.73 -25.17
C GLU A 27 15.99 -3.24 -24.77
N PHE A 28 14.80 -2.66 -24.78
CA PHE A 28 14.52 -1.29 -24.33
C PHE A 28 14.82 -1.06 -22.84
N VAL A 29 14.45 -1.99 -21.95
CA VAL A 29 14.67 -1.86 -20.49
C VAL A 29 16.15 -2.01 -20.18
N GLU A 30 16.82 -2.95 -20.84
CA GLU A 30 18.26 -3.16 -20.69
C GLU A 30 19.05 -1.94 -21.14
N THR A 31 18.67 -1.36 -22.27
CA THR A 31 19.30 -0.14 -22.80
C THR A 31 19.12 1.05 -21.85
N GLN A 32 17.93 1.25 -21.29
CA GLN A 32 17.69 2.34 -20.33
C GLN A 32 18.49 2.16 -19.03
N ILE A 33 18.59 0.94 -18.52
CA ILE A 33 19.38 0.66 -17.31
C ILE A 33 20.86 0.93 -17.61
N ARG A 34 21.36 0.49 -18.73
CA ARG A 34 22.74 0.71 -19.16
C ARG A 34 23.07 2.19 -19.29
N GLN A 35 22.22 2.98 -19.95
CA GLN A 35 22.39 4.42 -20.06
C GLN A 35 22.48 5.09 -18.69
N LYS A 36 21.58 4.76 -17.77
CA LYS A 36 21.60 5.32 -16.41
C LYS A 36 22.87 4.93 -15.64
N LEU A 37 23.35 3.71 -15.83
CA LEU A 37 24.59 3.27 -15.20
C LEU A 37 25.80 4.02 -15.77
N ASP A 38 25.85 4.24 -17.07
CA ASP A 38 26.90 4.99 -17.74
C ASP A 38 26.92 6.45 -17.28
N GLU A 39 25.76 7.08 -17.17
CA GLU A 39 25.61 8.44 -16.63
C GLU A 39 26.13 8.53 -15.18
N LEU A 40 25.81 7.57 -14.33
CA LEU A 40 26.25 7.55 -12.94
C LEU A 40 27.74 7.21 -12.78
N ALA A 41 28.28 6.41 -13.68
CA ALA A 41 29.67 5.96 -13.64
C ALA A 41 30.67 7.08 -13.91
N HIS A 42 30.30 8.05 -14.76
CA HIS A 42 31.22 9.11 -15.21
C HIS A 42 32.59 8.56 -15.63
N GLY A 43 32.61 7.40 -16.29
CA GLY A 43 33.82 6.70 -16.70
C GLY A 43 34.62 5.99 -15.61
N LYS A 44 34.03 5.81 -14.40
CA LYS A 44 34.66 5.12 -13.27
C LYS A 44 33.87 3.86 -12.90
N PRO A 45 34.52 2.81 -12.33
CA PRO A 45 33.79 1.64 -11.82
C PRO A 45 32.76 2.02 -10.75
N LEU A 46 31.54 1.45 -10.86
CA LEU A 46 30.47 1.59 -9.88
C LEU A 46 30.37 0.35 -8.99
N HIS A 47 30.25 0.57 -7.68
CA HIS A 47 29.84 -0.49 -6.77
C HIS A 47 28.33 -0.52 -6.65
N LEU A 48 27.70 -1.59 -7.13
CA LEU A 48 26.27 -1.78 -7.14
C LEU A 48 25.84 -2.74 -6.03
N ILE A 49 24.69 -2.46 -5.42
CA ILE A 49 24.00 -3.40 -4.55
C ILE A 49 22.77 -3.88 -5.31
N LEU A 50 22.70 -5.18 -5.54
CA LEU A 50 21.53 -5.84 -6.11
C LEU A 50 20.65 -6.35 -4.97
N SER A 51 19.40 -5.91 -4.94
CA SER A 51 18.36 -6.45 -4.04
C SER A 51 17.39 -7.28 -4.86
N VAL A 52 17.07 -8.48 -4.39
CA VAL A 52 16.07 -9.35 -5.01
C VAL A 52 14.89 -9.45 -4.05
N ASP A 53 13.75 -8.92 -4.47
CA ASP A 53 12.51 -9.00 -3.73
C ASP A 53 11.52 -9.93 -4.44
N LEU A 54 10.68 -10.62 -3.67
CA LEU A 54 9.58 -11.39 -4.24
C LEU A 54 8.60 -10.43 -4.93
N GLU A 55 8.27 -10.73 -6.19
CA GLU A 55 7.22 -10.01 -6.88
C GLU A 55 5.89 -10.23 -6.16
N ARG A 56 5.37 -9.18 -5.56
CA ARG A 56 4.03 -9.18 -4.98
C ARG A 56 3.07 -8.63 -6.02
N LYS A 57 1.99 -9.37 -6.28
CA LYS A 57 0.88 -8.81 -7.08
C LYS A 57 0.37 -7.57 -6.34
N SER A 58 0.75 -6.40 -6.84
CA SER A 58 0.26 -5.14 -6.31
C SER A 58 -1.24 -4.99 -6.57
N ARG A 59 -1.92 -4.20 -5.72
CA ARG A 59 -3.32 -3.81 -5.96
C ARG A 59 -3.50 -3.26 -7.37
N THR A 60 -4.66 -3.51 -7.97
CA THR A 60 -4.95 -3.00 -9.31
C THR A 60 -5.41 -1.53 -9.26
N LEU A 61 -5.23 -0.80 -10.38
CA LEU A 61 -5.77 0.56 -10.52
C LEU A 61 -7.30 0.63 -10.35
N PRO A 62 -8.10 -0.31 -10.89
CA PRO A 62 -9.54 -0.37 -10.64
C PRO A 62 -9.88 -0.50 -9.16
N GLN A 63 -9.23 -1.41 -8.42
CA GLN A 63 -9.43 -1.56 -6.98
C GLN A 63 -9.16 -0.26 -6.21
N ASN A 64 -8.08 0.43 -6.55
CA ASN A 64 -7.76 1.70 -5.90
C ASN A 64 -8.81 2.79 -6.19
N ARG A 65 -9.31 2.87 -7.43
CA ARG A 65 -10.37 3.83 -7.80
C ARG A 65 -11.66 3.55 -7.05
N MET A 66 -12.07 2.29 -7.03
CA MET A 66 -13.27 1.84 -6.32
C MET A 66 -13.19 2.19 -4.84
N MET A 67 -12.08 1.86 -4.17
CA MET A 67 -11.86 2.21 -2.77
C MET A 67 -12.09 3.70 -2.52
N TRP A 68 -11.45 4.59 -3.30
CA TRP A 68 -11.58 6.03 -3.09
C TRP A 68 -12.99 6.55 -3.40
N ALA A 69 -13.69 5.97 -4.39
CA ALA A 69 -15.08 6.32 -4.69
C ALA A 69 -16.01 5.96 -3.52
N LEU A 70 -15.86 4.77 -2.94
CA LEU A 70 -16.64 4.32 -1.77
C LEU A 70 -16.34 5.17 -0.53
N LEU A 71 -15.08 5.52 -0.29
CA LEU A 71 -14.69 6.39 0.82
C LEU A 71 -15.23 7.81 0.66
N THR A 72 -15.36 8.30 -0.57
CA THR A 72 -15.98 9.59 -0.85
C THR A 72 -17.49 9.55 -0.49
N ILE A 73 -18.21 8.51 -0.90
CA ILE A 73 -19.61 8.31 -0.54
C ILE A 73 -19.77 8.21 0.99
N MET A 74 -18.87 7.51 1.66
CA MET A 74 -18.85 7.39 3.13
C MET A 74 -18.70 8.77 3.79
N ALA A 75 -17.74 9.57 3.35
CA ALA A 75 -17.49 10.91 3.86
C ALA A 75 -18.70 11.84 3.63
N ASP A 76 -19.31 11.80 2.45
CA ASP A 76 -20.51 12.56 2.13
C ASP A 76 -21.69 12.19 3.02
N HIS A 77 -21.85 10.89 3.32
CA HIS A 77 -22.87 10.41 4.24
C HIS A 77 -22.64 10.91 5.66
N TYR A 78 -21.43 10.82 6.19
CA TYR A 78 -21.08 11.38 7.51
C TYR A 78 -21.33 12.88 7.59
N ASN A 79 -21.07 13.61 6.54
CA ASN A 79 -21.27 15.04 6.48
C ASN A 79 -22.74 15.46 6.32
N GLY A 80 -23.64 14.52 5.98
CA GLY A 80 -25.06 14.80 5.78
C GLY A 80 -25.30 15.88 4.73
N GLY A 81 -24.50 15.93 3.66
CA GLY A 81 -24.56 16.93 2.61
C GLY A 81 -23.98 18.29 2.97
N ARG A 82 -23.33 18.45 4.11
CA ARG A 82 -22.63 19.70 4.51
C ARG A 82 -21.20 19.71 3.98
N THR A 83 -20.71 20.88 3.59
CA THR A 83 -19.31 21.07 3.22
C THR A 83 -18.44 21.27 4.45
N GLY A 84 -17.30 20.58 4.49
CA GLY A 84 -16.33 20.67 5.59
C GLY A 84 -16.70 19.79 6.78
N GLY A 85 -15.85 18.89 7.12
CA GLY A 85 -16.07 17.88 8.15
C GLY A 85 -15.16 16.70 7.89
N ILE A 86 -15.73 15.51 7.88
CA ILE A 86 -15.00 14.25 7.62
C ILE A 86 -14.61 14.19 6.15
N THR A 87 -13.35 13.90 5.90
CA THR A 87 -12.78 13.73 4.56
C THR A 87 -12.71 12.26 4.15
N PRO A 88 -12.61 11.95 2.84
CA PRO A 88 -12.33 10.58 2.40
C PRO A 88 -11.04 9.98 3.01
N GLU A 89 -10.04 10.81 3.31
CA GLU A 89 -8.81 10.42 3.99
C GLU A 89 -9.05 10.03 5.46
N ASP A 90 -9.96 10.71 6.14
CA ASP A 90 -10.36 10.36 7.51
C ASP A 90 -11.06 9.00 7.51
N CYS A 91 -12.02 8.79 6.59
CA CYS A 91 -12.66 7.50 6.38
C CYS A 91 -11.66 6.41 6.01
N TYR A 92 -10.69 6.72 5.14
CA TYR A 92 -9.62 5.78 4.78
C TYR A 92 -8.82 5.35 6.02
N THR A 93 -8.49 6.28 6.91
CA THR A 93 -7.72 5.98 8.12
C THR A 93 -8.53 5.07 9.05
N GLU A 94 -9.83 5.35 9.23
CA GLU A 94 -10.76 4.51 10.00
C GLU A 94 -10.82 3.09 9.42
N MET A 95 -11.05 2.97 8.11
CA MET A 95 -11.17 1.69 7.43
C MET A 95 -9.84 0.91 7.43
N LEU A 96 -8.72 1.60 7.30
CA LEU A 96 -7.40 0.99 7.38
C LEU A 96 -7.14 0.42 8.79
N GLU A 97 -7.60 1.08 9.83
CA GLU A 97 -7.44 0.62 11.22
C GLU A 97 -8.28 -0.63 11.49
N GLN A 98 -9.51 -0.68 10.97
CA GLN A 98 -10.48 -1.76 11.22
C GLN A 98 -10.24 -2.97 10.30
N TYR A 99 -10.04 -2.75 9.02
CA TYR A 99 -10.02 -3.79 7.98
C TYR A 99 -8.69 -3.85 7.23
N GLY A 100 -7.73 -3.01 7.58
CA GLY A 100 -6.42 -3.01 6.96
C GLY A 100 -5.63 -4.28 7.24
N ALA A 101 -4.63 -4.52 6.42
CA ALA A 101 -3.67 -5.61 6.56
C ALA A 101 -2.25 -5.06 6.72
N ALA A 102 -1.31 -5.95 7.01
CA ALA A 102 0.11 -5.63 7.11
C ALA A 102 0.42 -4.54 8.15
N PHE A 103 0.08 -4.83 9.40
CA PHE A 103 0.45 -4.00 10.53
C PHE A 103 1.80 -4.44 11.11
N ASP A 104 2.64 -3.45 11.41
CA ASP A 104 3.85 -3.61 12.20
C ASP A 104 3.55 -3.18 13.65
N TYR A 105 3.99 -3.99 14.62
CA TYR A 105 3.93 -3.64 16.03
C TYR A 105 5.34 -3.34 16.50
N LEU A 106 5.56 -2.10 16.95
CA LEU A 106 6.86 -1.60 17.34
C LEU A 106 6.82 -1.12 18.79
N GLU A 107 7.82 -1.50 19.57
CA GLU A 107 8.05 -0.94 20.90
C GLU A 107 9.07 0.21 20.80
N VAL A 108 8.61 1.42 21.07
CA VAL A 108 9.41 2.64 20.87
C VAL A 108 9.31 3.60 22.07
N PRO A 109 10.26 4.50 22.25
CA PRO A 109 10.10 5.62 23.18
C PRO A 109 8.87 6.48 22.76
N VAL A 110 8.10 6.98 23.72
CA VAL A 110 6.91 7.82 23.44
C VAL A 110 7.27 9.02 22.55
N GLY A 111 8.46 9.62 22.74
CA GLY A 111 8.95 10.72 21.92
C GLY A 111 9.22 10.38 20.45
N ALA A 112 9.30 9.09 20.09
CA ALA A 112 9.49 8.66 18.70
C ALA A 112 8.18 8.59 17.89
N VAL A 113 7.00 8.59 18.54
CA VAL A 113 5.69 8.48 17.89
C VAL A 113 5.48 9.58 16.83
N PRO A 114 5.81 10.86 17.05
CA PRO A 114 5.69 11.90 16.01
C PRO A 114 6.58 11.66 14.79
N ILE A 115 7.73 10.98 14.97
CA ILE A 115 8.64 10.65 13.87
C ILE A 115 8.03 9.53 13.03
N LEU A 116 7.46 8.50 13.67
CA LEU A 116 6.80 7.40 12.99
C LEU A 116 5.61 7.89 12.14
N ARG A 117 4.84 8.87 12.62
CA ARG A 117 3.73 9.49 11.88
C ARG A 117 4.15 10.18 10.58
N LYS A 118 5.43 10.46 10.37
CA LYS A 118 5.95 10.97 9.09
C LYS A 118 6.23 9.87 8.07
N SER A 119 6.41 8.64 8.54
CA SER A 119 6.80 7.49 7.71
C SER A 119 5.68 6.48 7.49
N TYR A 120 4.73 6.42 8.42
CA TYR A 120 3.59 5.50 8.37
C TYR A 120 2.29 6.27 8.17
N ARG A 121 1.39 5.70 7.41
CA ARG A 121 0.05 6.28 7.18
C ARG A 121 -0.84 6.19 8.42
N LEU A 122 -0.71 5.10 9.17
CA LEU A 122 -1.37 4.88 10.44
C LEU A 122 -0.32 4.65 11.53
N VAL A 123 -0.46 5.36 12.65
CA VAL A 123 0.30 5.11 13.88
C VAL A 123 -0.64 5.25 15.06
N HIS A 124 -0.97 4.13 15.66
CA HIS A 124 -1.83 4.05 16.84
C HIS A 124 -1.04 3.55 18.04
N VAL A 125 -1.11 4.26 19.18
CA VAL A 125 -0.51 3.81 20.44
C VAL A 125 -1.45 2.79 21.05
N VAL A 126 -1.03 1.53 21.08
CA VAL A 126 -1.81 0.41 21.61
C VAL A 126 -1.69 0.34 23.12
N GLU A 127 -0.48 0.55 23.65
CA GLU A 127 -0.18 0.40 25.07
C GLU A 127 0.96 1.32 25.49
N LEU A 128 0.85 1.88 26.69
CA LEU A 128 1.93 2.60 27.34
C LEU A 128 2.69 1.63 28.25
N LEU A 129 4.01 1.58 28.09
CA LEU A 129 4.91 0.73 28.85
C LEU A 129 5.71 1.54 29.87
N ASP A 130 6.37 0.84 30.79
CA ASP A 130 7.31 1.45 31.71
C ASP A 130 8.46 2.14 30.98
N ASN A 131 9.21 3.01 31.70
CA ASN A 131 10.38 3.72 31.17
C ASN A 131 10.10 4.63 29.96
N ASN A 132 8.93 5.27 29.92
CA ASN A 132 8.52 6.19 28.86
C ASN A 132 8.56 5.58 27.44
N ARG A 133 8.16 4.30 27.33
CA ARG A 133 8.02 3.55 26.10
C ARG A 133 6.54 3.28 25.81
N CYS A 134 6.25 2.92 24.58
CA CYS A 134 4.92 2.48 24.17
C CYS A 134 5.00 1.44 23.05
N THR A 135 3.98 0.61 22.97
CA THR A 135 3.72 -0.24 21.81
C THR A 135 2.86 0.52 20.82
N VAL A 136 3.29 0.62 19.59
CA VAL A 136 2.55 1.26 18.51
C VAL A 136 2.22 0.24 17.42
N LYS A 137 0.97 0.32 16.90
CA LYS A 137 0.50 -0.36 15.70
C LYS A 137 0.69 0.59 14.53
N CYS A 138 1.46 0.20 13.52
CA CYS A 138 1.79 1.02 12.37
C CYS A 138 1.35 0.34 11.07
N SER A 139 0.93 1.13 10.07
CA SER A 139 0.71 0.67 8.71
C SER A 139 1.21 1.69 7.70
N GLN A 140 1.88 1.23 6.65
CA GLN A 140 2.26 2.06 5.51
C GLN A 140 1.07 2.42 4.62
N GLY A 141 -0.08 1.79 4.86
CA GLY A 141 -1.30 1.98 4.09
C GLY A 141 -1.44 1.03 2.91
N SER A 142 -2.55 1.16 2.20
CA SER A 142 -2.92 0.25 1.11
C SER A 142 -1.99 0.30 -0.11
N SER A 143 -1.02 1.23 -0.17
CA SER A 143 0.00 1.25 -1.22
C SER A 143 0.92 0.03 -1.21
N THR A 144 1.04 -0.63 -0.05
CA THR A 144 1.83 -1.85 0.13
C THR A 144 1.00 -3.13 0.04
N PHE A 145 -0.33 -3.00 -0.12
CA PHE A 145 -1.23 -4.14 -0.15
C PHE A 145 -1.12 -4.92 -1.46
N ASN A 146 -1.19 -6.24 -1.36
CA ASN A 146 -1.46 -7.10 -2.49
C ASN A 146 -2.96 -7.08 -2.85
N THR A 147 -3.33 -7.77 -3.94
CA THR A 147 -4.71 -7.83 -4.44
C THR A 147 -5.69 -8.37 -3.40
N GLN A 148 -5.30 -9.40 -2.63
CA GLN A 148 -6.14 -10.00 -1.59
C GLN A 148 -6.36 -9.06 -0.41
N GLN A 149 -5.28 -8.44 0.09
CA GLN A 149 -5.35 -7.46 1.18
C GLN A 149 -6.18 -6.22 0.80
N MET A 150 -6.05 -5.79 -0.46
CA MET A 150 -6.87 -4.72 -0.99
C MET A 150 -8.34 -5.13 -1.11
N GLY A 151 -8.60 -6.40 -1.47
CA GLY A 151 -9.94 -6.97 -1.48
C GLY A 151 -10.58 -6.95 -0.09
N GLN A 152 -9.87 -7.38 0.94
CA GLN A 152 -10.35 -7.35 2.32
C GLN A 152 -10.72 -5.93 2.78
N LEU A 153 -9.91 -4.94 2.42
CA LEU A 153 -10.21 -3.55 2.75
C LEU A 153 -11.47 -3.05 2.03
N ILE A 154 -11.64 -3.37 0.74
CA ILE A 154 -12.83 -2.98 -0.04
C ILE A 154 -14.08 -3.68 0.48
N ASP A 155 -14.01 -4.99 0.78
CA ASP A 155 -15.12 -5.73 1.39
C ASP A 155 -15.53 -5.07 2.72
N GLY A 156 -14.57 -4.71 3.58
CA GLY A 156 -14.85 -4.01 4.84
C GLY A 156 -15.49 -2.62 4.64
N ILE A 157 -15.13 -1.89 3.59
CA ILE A 157 -15.77 -0.61 3.28
C ILE A 157 -17.22 -0.82 2.86
N PHE A 158 -17.54 -1.85 2.06
CA PHE A 158 -18.92 -2.19 1.72
C PHE A 158 -19.73 -2.56 2.94
N ASP A 159 -19.18 -3.40 3.84
CA ASP A 159 -19.83 -3.78 5.09
C ASP A 159 -20.15 -2.54 5.93
N ARG A 160 -19.19 -1.62 6.05
CA ARG A 160 -19.38 -0.38 6.81
C ARG A 160 -20.46 0.52 6.21
N LEU A 161 -20.48 0.68 4.88
CA LEU A 161 -21.53 1.45 4.20
C LEU A 161 -22.92 0.84 4.40
N ALA A 162 -23.02 -0.48 4.41
CA ALA A 162 -24.27 -1.20 4.70
C ALA A 162 -24.72 -1.00 6.15
N GLU A 163 -23.81 -1.09 7.14
CA GLU A 163 -24.08 -0.81 8.54
C GLU A 163 -24.59 0.61 8.79
N MET A 164 -24.02 1.58 8.05
CA MET A 164 -24.42 2.98 8.12
C MET A 164 -25.79 3.22 7.44
N GLY A 165 -26.35 2.23 6.75
CA GLY A 165 -27.60 2.37 6.02
C GLY A 165 -27.49 3.27 4.79
N VAL A 166 -26.31 3.37 4.18
CA VAL A 166 -26.08 4.18 2.97
C VAL A 166 -26.85 3.57 1.80
N ASN A 167 -27.84 4.31 1.30
CA ASN A 167 -28.64 3.92 0.14
C ASN A 167 -28.28 4.80 -1.06
N ASP A 168 -27.10 4.53 -1.64
CA ASP A 168 -26.59 5.24 -2.82
C ASP A 168 -26.58 4.28 -4.03
N PRO A 169 -27.17 4.65 -5.17
CA PRO A 169 -27.16 3.81 -6.38
C PRO A 169 -25.75 3.45 -6.86
N ASN A 170 -24.77 4.34 -6.64
CA ASN A 170 -23.38 4.07 -7.02
C ASN A 170 -22.78 2.95 -6.17
N VAL A 171 -23.12 2.86 -4.88
CA VAL A 171 -22.66 1.75 -4.02
C VAL A 171 -23.18 0.42 -4.55
N THR A 172 -24.44 0.36 -4.96
CA THR A 172 -25.02 -0.85 -5.56
C THR A 172 -24.32 -1.22 -6.88
N ALA A 173 -24.04 -0.23 -7.74
CA ALA A 173 -23.32 -0.46 -8.99
C ALA A 173 -21.89 -0.96 -8.74
N TYR A 174 -21.15 -0.33 -7.82
CA TYR A 174 -19.80 -0.76 -7.42
C TYR A 174 -19.80 -2.15 -6.78
N TRP A 175 -20.82 -2.48 -6.00
CA TRP A 175 -20.95 -3.83 -5.44
C TRP A 175 -21.12 -4.89 -6.53
N GLN A 176 -21.96 -4.64 -7.54
CA GLN A 176 -22.13 -5.54 -8.68
C GLN A 176 -20.82 -5.72 -9.46
N GLU A 177 -20.14 -4.61 -9.79
CA GLU A 177 -18.83 -4.66 -10.44
C GLU A 177 -17.81 -5.43 -9.59
N TRP A 178 -17.83 -5.24 -8.26
CA TRP A 178 -16.91 -5.91 -7.34
C TRP A 178 -17.12 -7.43 -7.28
N GLN A 179 -18.36 -7.90 -7.39
CA GLN A 179 -18.65 -9.33 -7.40
C GLN A 179 -18.13 -10.04 -8.67
N GLU A 180 -17.97 -9.31 -9.78
CA GLU A 180 -17.44 -9.83 -11.03
C GLU A 180 -15.91 -9.92 -11.04
N VAL A 181 -15.22 -9.25 -10.09
CA VAL A 181 -13.77 -9.31 -9.98
C VAL A 181 -13.34 -10.68 -9.44
N PRO A 182 -12.47 -11.43 -10.15
CA PRO A 182 -11.99 -12.72 -9.67
C PRO A 182 -11.23 -12.55 -8.34
N LYS A 183 -11.78 -13.03 -7.27
CA LYS A 183 -11.14 -13.10 -5.96
C LYS A 183 -10.18 -14.30 -5.93
N LYS A 184 -8.99 -14.16 -6.57
CA LYS A 184 -7.93 -15.19 -6.56
C LYS A 184 -6.80 -14.80 -5.63
#